data_2458d4e785688585340cf4863f0334a9
#
_entry.id   2458d4e785688585340cf4863f0334a9
#
_cell.length_a   1.000
_cell.length_b   1.000
_cell.length_c   1.000
_cell.angle_alpha   90.00
_cell.angle_beta   90.00
_cell.angle_gamma   90.00
#
_symmetry.space_group_name_H-M   'P 1'
#
loop_
_entity.id
_entity.type
_entity.pdbx_description
1 polymer ?
#
loop_
_entity_poly.entity_id
_entity_poly.type
_entity_poly.pdbx_seq_one_letter_code
_entity_poly.pdbx_strand_id
1 'polypeptide(L)'
;MLLADGRQYPMTRRPGGDGDGWWTAPDAPAAGDVDYGYLLDGDTTPLPDPRSRRQPAGVHSLSRTFDAGSHPWADGQWQGRGLQGAVIYELHVGTFTPEGTLDAAAGK
;
A
#
# COMPACT_ATOMS: atom_id res chain seq x y z
N MET A 1 -0.27 -16.92 -9.40
CA MET A 1 -1.72 -16.70 -9.11
C MET A 1 -1.85 -15.53 -8.16
N LEU A 2 -2.88 -14.74 -8.27
CA LEU A 2 -3.29 -13.74 -7.28
C LEU A 2 -4.38 -14.36 -6.39
N LEU A 3 -4.21 -14.31 -5.09
CA LEU A 3 -5.29 -14.53 -4.13
C LEU A 3 -5.87 -13.16 -3.78
N ALA A 4 -7.15 -12.97 -3.97
CA ALA A 4 -7.84 -11.75 -3.58
C ALA A 4 -9.25 -12.09 -3.09
N ASP A 5 -9.64 -11.53 -1.95
CA ASP A 5 -10.96 -11.75 -1.35
C ASP A 5 -11.32 -13.24 -1.16
N GLY A 6 -10.32 -14.05 -0.80
CA GLY A 6 -10.46 -15.49 -0.63
C GLY A 6 -10.56 -16.31 -1.93
N ARG A 7 -10.45 -15.68 -3.10
CA ARG A 7 -10.50 -16.34 -4.41
C ARG A 7 -9.16 -16.25 -5.14
N GLN A 8 -8.89 -17.24 -5.98
CA GLN A 8 -7.67 -17.28 -6.78
C GLN A 8 -7.96 -16.82 -8.21
N TYR A 9 -7.11 -15.93 -8.72
CA TYR A 9 -7.19 -15.37 -10.06
C TYR A 9 -5.90 -15.70 -10.84
N PRO A 10 -6.02 -16.24 -12.06
CA PRO A 10 -4.86 -16.44 -12.92
C PRO A 10 -4.20 -15.12 -13.25
N MET A 11 -2.87 -15.12 -13.26
CA MET A 11 -2.11 -13.97 -13.73
C MET A 11 -1.48 -14.28 -15.06
N THR A 12 -1.47 -13.30 -15.96
CA THR A 12 -0.83 -13.36 -17.25
C THR A 12 0.32 -12.34 -17.33
N ARG A 13 1.44 -12.75 -17.88
CA ARG A 13 2.59 -11.87 -18.11
C ARG A 13 2.24 -10.89 -19.23
N ARG A 14 2.53 -9.61 -19.03
CA ARG A 14 2.41 -8.60 -20.09
C ARG A 14 3.54 -8.78 -21.08
N PRO A 15 3.25 -8.77 -22.40
CA PRO A 15 4.28 -8.87 -23.42
C PRO A 15 5.11 -7.60 -23.46
N GLY A 16 6.41 -7.75 -23.62
CA GLY A 16 7.52 -6.84 -23.93
C GLY A 16 7.35 -5.31 -23.81
N GLY A 17 8.44 -4.57 -23.99
CA GLY A 17 8.51 -3.12 -23.85
C GLY A 17 8.50 -2.69 -22.38
N ASP A 18 7.93 -1.52 -22.07
CA ASP A 18 7.83 -0.98 -20.70
C ASP A 18 7.00 -1.86 -19.75
N GLY A 19 6.30 -2.85 -20.29
CA GLY A 19 5.51 -3.83 -19.52
C GLY A 19 6.23 -5.16 -19.27
N ASP A 20 7.49 -5.33 -19.70
CA ASP A 20 8.19 -6.58 -19.49
C ASP A 20 8.46 -6.86 -18.01
N GLY A 21 8.18 -8.10 -17.59
CA GLY A 21 8.25 -8.50 -16.19
C GLY A 21 7.00 -8.19 -15.37
N TRP A 22 6.02 -7.49 -15.92
CA TRP A 22 4.74 -7.25 -15.25
C TRP A 22 3.74 -8.37 -15.49
N TRP A 23 2.92 -8.61 -14.47
CA TRP A 23 1.83 -9.57 -14.51
C TRP A 23 0.51 -8.89 -14.20
N THR A 24 -0.56 -9.33 -14.82
CA THR A 24 -1.91 -8.80 -14.62
C THR A 24 -2.89 -9.92 -14.29
N ALA A 25 -3.85 -9.62 -13.44
CA ALA A 25 -5.01 -10.46 -13.13
C ALA A 25 -6.27 -9.67 -13.49
N PRO A 26 -6.71 -9.69 -14.76
CA PRO A 26 -7.78 -8.79 -15.25
C PRO A 26 -9.13 -9.03 -14.57
N ASP A 27 -9.38 -10.24 -14.10
CA ASP A 27 -10.64 -10.63 -13.47
C ASP A 27 -10.65 -10.41 -11.95
N ALA A 28 -9.52 -9.96 -11.37
CA ALA A 28 -9.44 -9.71 -9.94
C ALA A 28 -10.11 -8.38 -9.57
N PRO A 29 -10.73 -8.27 -8.38
CA PRO A 29 -11.29 -7.01 -7.91
C PRO A 29 -10.20 -5.95 -7.78
N ALA A 30 -10.44 -4.76 -8.35
CA ALA A 30 -9.47 -3.65 -8.37
C ALA A 30 -9.91 -2.47 -7.51
N ALA A 31 -11.13 -2.47 -6.98
CA ALA A 31 -11.70 -1.37 -6.22
C ALA A 31 -12.16 -1.82 -4.83
N GLY A 32 -12.17 -0.87 -3.89
CA GLY A 32 -12.54 -1.11 -2.51
C GLY A 32 -11.39 -1.64 -1.64
N ASP A 33 -11.69 -2.03 -0.42
CA ASP A 33 -10.75 -2.61 0.54
C ASP A 33 -10.66 -4.13 0.31
N VAL A 34 -9.76 -4.55 -0.58
CA VAL A 34 -9.56 -5.96 -0.95
C VAL A 34 -8.26 -6.46 -0.36
N ASP A 35 -8.31 -7.53 0.43
CA ASP A 35 -7.13 -8.23 0.90
C ASP A 35 -6.59 -9.17 -0.18
N TYR A 36 -5.28 -9.06 -0.46
CA TYR A 36 -4.65 -9.82 -1.54
C TYR A 36 -3.23 -10.29 -1.21
N GLY A 37 -2.79 -11.30 -1.94
CA GLY A 37 -1.42 -11.83 -1.89
C GLY A 37 -1.11 -12.65 -3.13
N TYR A 38 0.15 -13.03 -3.29
CA TYR A 38 0.61 -13.81 -4.43
C TYR A 38 0.86 -15.27 -4.06
N LEU A 39 0.38 -16.18 -4.88
CA LEU A 39 0.68 -17.60 -4.81
C LEU A 39 1.69 -17.92 -5.92
N LEU A 40 2.90 -18.32 -5.53
CA LEU A 40 3.99 -18.59 -6.45
C LEU A 40 4.16 -20.11 -6.64
N ASP A 41 4.46 -20.52 -7.85
CA ASP A 41 4.92 -21.87 -8.22
C ASP A 41 4.09 -23.05 -7.65
N GLY A 42 2.78 -22.83 -7.47
CA GLY A 42 1.88 -23.84 -6.91
C GLY A 42 1.85 -23.89 -5.38
N ASP A 43 2.55 -22.97 -4.70
CA ASP A 43 2.44 -22.82 -3.26
C ASP A 43 1.01 -22.41 -2.86
N THR A 44 0.57 -22.90 -1.71
CA THR A 44 -0.75 -22.57 -1.12
C THR A 44 -0.69 -21.44 -0.10
N THR A 45 0.50 -21.05 0.33
CA THR A 45 0.72 -19.96 1.28
C THR A 45 0.87 -18.64 0.52
N PRO A 46 -0.07 -17.69 0.69
CA PRO A 46 0.03 -16.42 0.00
C PRO A 46 1.14 -15.55 0.58
N LEU A 47 1.92 -14.95 -0.30
CA LEU A 47 2.94 -13.97 0.04
C LEU A 47 2.36 -12.55 -0.09
N PRO A 48 2.69 -11.63 0.82
CA PRO A 48 2.30 -10.23 0.71
C PRO A 48 3.00 -9.56 -0.48
N ASP A 49 2.40 -8.49 -0.97
CA ASP A 49 3.01 -7.64 -1.98
C ASP A 49 4.13 -6.79 -1.35
N PRO A 50 5.39 -6.93 -1.77
CA PRO A 50 6.49 -6.13 -1.25
C PRO A 50 6.38 -4.63 -1.57
N ARG A 51 5.48 -4.25 -2.48
CA ARG A 51 5.18 -2.86 -2.85
C ARG A 51 3.86 -2.35 -2.27
N SER A 52 3.25 -3.12 -1.37
CA SER A 52 1.99 -2.73 -0.74
C SER A 52 2.14 -1.43 0.06
N ARG A 53 1.15 -0.58 -0.06
CA ARG A 53 1.01 0.64 0.75
C ARG A 53 0.20 0.42 2.02
N ARG A 54 -0.47 -0.73 2.16
CA ARG A 54 -1.35 -1.02 3.28
C ARG A 54 -1.29 -2.48 3.66
N GLN A 55 -0.88 -2.76 4.90
CA GLN A 55 -0.78 -4.11 5.47
C GLN A 55 -1.41 -4.12 6.87
N PRO A 56 -2.76 -4.15 6.96
CA PRO A 56 -3.47 -3.94 8.22
C PRO A 56 -3.22 -5.00 9.28
N ALA A 57 -2.85 -6.22 8.87
CA ALA A 57 -2.55 -7.33 9.77
C ALA A 57 -1.02 -7.59 9.93
N GLY A 58 -0.18 -6.62 9.55
CA GLY A 58 1.27 -6.70 9.66
C GLY A 58 1.97 -7.19 8.38
N VAL A 59 3.29 -7.07 8.38
CA VAL A 59 4.15 -7.23 7.18
C VAL A 59 4.21 -8.65 6.62
N HIS A 60 3.80 -9.65 7.39
CA HIS A 60 3.77 -11.05 6.96
C HIS A 60 2.37 -11.53 6.56
N SER A 61 1.38 -10.64 6.64
CA SER A 61 -0.02 -10.94 6.30
C SER A 61 -0.36 -10.41 4.91
N LEU A 62 -1.59 -10.68 4.46
CA LEU A 62 -2.09 -10.17 3.18
C LEU A 62 -1.96 -8.65 3.10
N SER A 63 -1.62 -8.19 1.93
CA SER A 63 -1.68 -6.78 1.56
C SER A 63 -3.13 -6.36 1.35
N ARG A 64 -3.42 -5.06 1.50
CA ARG A 64 -4.74 -4.50 1.18
C ARG A 64 -4.62 -3.43 0.12
N THR A 65 -5.56 -3.41 -0.80
CA THR A 65 -5.65 -2.34 -1.80
C THR A 65 -5.73 -0.97 -1.12
N PHE A 66 -5.15 0.04 -1.74
CA PHE A 66 -5.10 1.40 -1.22
C PHE A 66 -5.37 2.40 -2.34
N ASP A 67 -6.40 3.20 -2.16
CA ASP A 67 -6.72 4.31 -3.04
C ASP A 67 -6.45 5.64 -2.33
N ALA A 68 -5.36 6.31 -2.71
CA ALA A 68 -5.01 7.63 -2.18
C ALA A 68 -6.00 8.73 -2.64
N GLY A 69 -6.70 8.50 -3.75
CA GLY A 69 -7.70 9.45 -4.27
C GLY A 69 -8.99 9.48 -3.46
N SER A 70 -9.25 8.44 -2.64
CA SER A 70 -10.43 8.40 -1.77
C SER A 70 -10.32 9.29 -0.53
N HIS A 71 -9.12 9.81 -0.21
CA HIS A 71 -8.93 10.67 0.95
C HIS A 71 -9.45 12.09 0.66
N PRO A 72 -10.33 12.65 1.52
CA PRO A 72 -10.84 14.02 1.36
C PRO A 72 -9.78 15.04 1.80
N TRP A 73 -8.82 15.31 0.92
CA TRP A 73 -7.76 16.29 1.17
C TRP A 73 -8.34 17.67 1.42
N ALA A 74 -7.92 18.31 2.52
CA ALA A 74 -8.37 19.65 2.91
C ALA A 74 -7.29 20.73 2.65
N ASP A 75 -6.22 20.40 1.97
CA ASP A 75 -5.01 21.19 1.75
C ASP A 75 -4.95 21.87 0.36
N GLY A 76 -6.06 21.94 -0.36
CA GLY A 76 -6.13 22.51 -1.73
C GLY A 76 -5.64 23.97 -1.85
N GLN A 77 -5.54 24.70 -0.76
CA GLN A 77 -4.97 26.06 -0.71
C GLN A 77 -3.49 26.08 -0.32
N TRP A 78 -2.89 24.93 -0.03
CA TRP A 78 -1.49 24.84 0.34
C TRP A 78 -0.58 25.15 -0.87
N GLN A 79 0.25 26.20 -0.74
CA GLN A 79 1.17 26.65 -1.77
C GLN A 79 2.62 26.21 -1.54
N GLY A 80 2.84 25.34 -0.54
CA GLY A 80 4.18 24.96 -0.13
C GLY A 80 4.86 26.02 0.76
N ARG A 81 6.09 25.73 1.18
CA ARG A 81 6.96 26.64 1.94
C ARG A 81 8.39 26.60 1.42
N GLY A 82 9.05 27.76 1.42
CA GLY A 82 10.49 27.83 1.16
C GLY A 82 11.28 27.21 2.31
N LEU A 83 12.44 26.60 1.99
CA LEU A 83 13.32 25.99 2.98
C LEU A 83 14.11 27.02 3.80
N GLN A 84 14.26 28.27 3.30
CA GLN A 84 15.01 29.30 4.02
C GLN A 84 14.35 29.63 5.36
N GLY A 85 15.09 29.43 6.44
CA GLY A 85 14.60 29.62 7.81
C GLY A 85 13.66 28.52 8.33
N ALA A 86 13.47 27.45 7.57
CA ALA A 86 12.70 26.30 8.04
C ALA A 86 13.47 25.50 9.09
N VAL A 87 12.77 25.05 10.12
CA VAL A 87 13.26 24.03 11.05
C VAL A 87 12.61 22.71 10.68
N ILE A 88 13.44 21.71 10.39
CA ILE A 88 12.99 20.36 10.05
C ILE A 88 13.18 19.46 11.26
N TYR A 89 12.12 18.84 11.73
CA TYR A 89 12.16 17.85 12.79
C TYR A 89 11.77 16.48 12.22
N GLU A 90 12.72 15.56 12.18
CA GLU A 90 12.50 14.19 11.72
C GLU A 90 12.19 13.31 12.92
N LEU A 91 11.14 12.51 12.81
CA LEU A 91 10.72 11.56 13.84
C LEU A 91 10.24 10.24 13.25
N HIS A 92 10.35 9.18 14.04
CA HIS A 92 9.77 7.88 13.73
C HIS A 92 8.41 7.76 14.44
N VAL A 93 7.30 7.86 13.69
CA VAL A 93 5.93 7.88 14.24
C VAL A 93 5.66 6.71 15.17
N GLY A 94 6.06 5.50 14.80
CA GLY A 94 5.83 4.28 15.57
C GLY A 94 6.53 4.23 16.94
N THR A 95 7.46 5.14 17.22
CA THR A 95 8.22 5.19 18.50
C THR A 95 8.15 6.54 19.19
N PHE A 96 7.57 7.55 18.55
CA PHE A 96 7.50 8.90 19.08
C PHE A 96 6.51 9.03 20.25
N THR A 97 5.42 8.26 20.20
CA THR A 97 4.41 8.18 21.27
C THR A 97 4.12 6.70 21.60
N PRO A 98 3.62 6.40 22.80
CA PRO A 98 3.21 5.03 23.15
C PRO A 98 2.20 4.42 22.18
N GLU A 99 1.30 5.23 21.62
CA GLU A 99 0.28 4.82 20.66
C GLU A 99 0.85 4.52 19.27
N GLY A 100 1.99 5.14 18.91
CA GLY A 100 2.65 4.96 17.62
C GLY A 100 1.83 5.40 16.41
N THR A 101 0.99 6.41 16.57
CA THR A 101 0.10 6.92 15.52
C THR A 101 0.39 8.37 15.15
N LEU A 102 -0.01 8.79 13.94
CA LEU A 102 0.10 10.18 13.50
C LEU A 102 -0.74 11.13 14.36
N ASP A 103 -1.95 10.72 14.76
CA ASP A 103 -2.83 11.54 15.60
C ASP A 103 -2.19 11.79 16.98
N ALA A 104 -1.60 10.76 17.58
CA ALA A 104 -0.89 10.91 18.84
C ALA A 104 0.37 11.79 18.70
N ALA A 105 1.09 11.68 17.59
CA ALA A 105 2.24 12.52 17.30
C ALA A 105 1.86 14.00 17.10
N ALA A 106 0.74 14.27 16.44
CA ALA A 106 0.23 15.62 16.22
C ALA A 106 -0.25 16.31 17.50
N GLY A 107 -0.56 15.55 18.55
CA GLY A 107 -0.98 16.05 19.86
C GLY A 107 0.16 16.44 20.81
N LYS A 108 1.43 16.31 20.38
CA LYS A 108 2.64 16.64 21.16
C LYS A 108 3.20 18.00 20.78
#